data_de0e415977bd6bac0805e64c255baaba
#
_entry.id   de0e415977bd6bac0805e64c255baaba
#
_cell.length_a   1.000
_cell.length_b   1.000
_cell.length_c   1.000
_cell.angle_alpha   90.00
_cell.angle_beta   90.00
_cell.angle_gamma   90.00
#
_symmetry.space_group_name_H-M   'P 1'
#
loop_
_entity.id
_entity.type
_entity.pdbx_description
1 polymer ?
#
loop_
_entity_poly.entity_id
_entity_poly.type
_entity_poly.pdbx_seq_one_letter_code
_entity_poly.pdbx_strand_id
1 'polypeptide(L)'
;RAAPIARRTAQAARAAADEFDAEGWYELGLELEAVEPGEARDAYRRALELDAHHADAHVNLGRLLHEQGLVEEAERHYRLALREDPDHATAAFNLGIALEDLDQPADAIEAYRAALATDPRLADAHYNVARLYERIGKKAAALRHLSIYRRLVG
;
A
#
# COMPACT_ATOMS: atom_id res chain seq x y z
N ARG A 1 4.30 -27.54 -12.37
CA ARG A 1 2.83 -27.37 -12.43
C ARG A 1 2.28 -26.97 -11.05
N ALA A 2 2.63 -25.77 -10.59
CA ALA A 2 2.11 -25.23 -9.31
C ALA A 2 0.63 -24.76 -9.44
N ALA A 3 0.15 -24.52 -10.65
CA ALA A 3 -1.20 -24.04 -10.94
C ALA A 3 -2.37 -24.89 -10.38
N PRO A 4 -2.28 -26.24 -10.28
CA PRO A 4 -3.39 -27.03 -9.73
C PRO A 4 -3.64 -26.85 -8.24
N ILE A 5 -2.60 -26.55 -7.45
CA ILE A 5 -2.74 -26.39 -5.98
C ILE A 5 -3.36 -25.02 -5.67
N ALA A 6 -2.86 -23.96 -6.31
CA ALA A 6 -3.42 -22.61 -6.13
C ALA A 6 -4.87 -22.53 -6.62
N ARG A 7 -5.20 -23.16 -7.76
CA ARG A 7 -6.58 -23.25 -8.26
C ARG A 7 -7.50 -24.04 -7.32
N ARG A 8 -6.99 -25.10 -6.72
CA ARG A 8 -7.73 -25.89 -5.73
C ARG A 8 -8.00 -25.09 -4.47
N THR A 9 -7.03 -24.28 -4.04
CA THR A 9 -7.19 -23.41 -2.87
C THR A 9 -8.21 -22.32 -3.14
N ALA A 10 -8.14 -21.65 -4.28
CA ALA A 10 -9.12 -20.66 -4.70
C ALA A 10 -10.52 -21.25 -4.87
N GLN A 11 -10.62 -22.46 -5.43
CA GLN A 11 -11.88 -23.14 -5.65
C GLN A 11 -12.49 -23.66 -4.34
N ALA A 12 -11.67 -24.16 -3.41
CA ALA A 12 -12.09 -24.56 -2.08
C ALA A 12 -12.53 -23.32 -1.26
N ALA A 13 -11.83 -22.19 -1.42
CA ALA A 13 -12.19 -20.93 -0.79
C ALA A 13 -13.53 -20.38 -1.33
N ARG A 14 -13.78 -20.51 -2.63
CA ARG A 14 -15.09 -20.16 -3.21
C ARG A 14 -16.22 -21.03 -2.68
N ALA A 15 -15.96 -22.30 -2.45
CA ALA A 15 -16.93 -23.24 -1.87
C ALA A 15 -17.19 -22.95 -0.39
N ALA A 16 -16.19 -22.40 0.33
CA ALA A 16 -16.30 -22.00 1.73
C ALA A 16 -16.63 -20.50 1.88
N ALA A 17 -16.92 -19.80 0.79
CA ALA A 17 -17.10 -18.35 0.73
C ALA A 17 -18.13 -17.81 1.74
N ASP A 18 -19.18 -18.57 2.00
CA ASP A 18 -20.23 -18.18 2.96
C ASP A 18 -19.77 -18.34 4.42
N GLU A 19 -18.65 -19.01 4.68
CA GLU A 19 -18.11 -19.25 6.02
C GLU A 19 -16.99 -18.28 6.41
N PHE A 20 -16.42 -17.52 5.43
CA PHE A 20 -15.34 -16.60 5.70
C PHE A 20 -15.87 -15.27 6.24
N ASP A 21 -15.26 -14.79 7.33
CA ASP A 21 -15.38 -13.41 7.76
C ASP A 21 -14.41 -12.50 6.97
N ALA A 22 -14.39 -11.22 7.31
CA ALA A 22 -13.50 -10.27 6.64
C ALA A 22 -12.03 -10.67 6.75
N GLU A 23 -11.59 -11.13 7.93
CA GLU A 23 -10.20 -11.57 8.14
C GLU A 23 -9.87 -12.81 7.31
N GLY A 24 -10.79 -13.76 7.21
CA GLY A 24 -10.61 -14.95 6.38
C GLY A 24 -10.41 -14.61 4.90
N TRP A 25 -11.20 -13.68 4.38
CA TRP A 25 -11.03 -13.18 3.00
C TRP A 25 -9.73 -12.42 2.82
N TYR A 26 -9.32 -11.62 3.82
CA TYR A 26 -8.06 -10.90 3.80
C TYR A 26 -6.86 -11.87 3.75
N GLU A 27 -6.84 -12.88 4.62
CA GLU A 27 -5.79 -13.90 4.64
C GLU A 27 -5.71 -14.67 3.31
N LEU A 28 -6.85 -15.02 2.73
CA LEU A 28 -6.90 -15.64 1.42
C LEU A 28 -6.27 -14.72 0.36
N GLY A 29 -6.57 -13.44 0.42
CA GLY A 29 -5.96 -12.44 -0.46
C GLY A 29 -4.44 -12.46 -0.39
N LEU A 30 -3.88 -12.51 0.83
CA LEU A 30 -2.44 -12.60 1.04
C LEU A 30 -1.83 -13.86 0.38
N GLU A 31 -2.48 -15.00 0.53
CA GLU A 31 -2.01 -16.25 -0.07
C GLU A 31 -2.05 -16.23 -1.61
N LEU A 32 -3.02 -15.54 -2.18
CA LEU A 32 -3.23 -15.49 -3.62
C LEU A 32 -2.36 -14.46 -4.35
N GLU A 33 -1.79 -13.47 -3.64
CA GLU A 33 -1.07 -12.36 -4.29
C GLU A 33 0.05 -12.83 -5.24
N ALA A 34 0.81 -13.83 -4.83
CA ALA A 34 1.96 -14.31 -5.61
C ALA A 34 1.58 -15.15 -6.82
N VAL A 35 0.39 -15.75 -6.82
CA VAL A 35 0.01 -16.77 -7.82
C VAL A 35 -1.16 -16.31 -8.69
N GLU A 36 -2.12 -15.63 -8.11
CA GLU A 36 -3.33 -15.16 -8.81
C GLU A 36 -3.73 -13.75 -8.33
N PRO A 37 -3.01 -12.69 -8.76
CA PRO A 37 -3.28 -11.32 -8.30
C PRO A 37 -4.71 -10.83 -8.52
N GLY A 38 -5.37 -11.27 -9.60
CA GLY A 38 -6.76 -10.96 -9.86
C GLY A 38 -7.71 -11.55 -8.83
N GLU A 39 -7.47 -12.79 -8.42
CA GLU A 39 -8.24 -13.45 -7.36
C GLU A 39 -7.93 -12.84 -5.98
N ALA A 40 -6.68 -12.45 -5.74
CA ALA A 40 -6.29 -11.73 -4.53
C ALA A 40 -7.07 -10.41 -4.40
N ARG A 41 -7.15 -9.66 -5.50
CA ARG A 41 -7.93 -8.42 -5.54
C ARG A 41 -9.39 -8.65 -5.18
N ASP A 42 -10.00 -9.69 -5.74
CA ASP A 42 -11.40 -10.04 -5.45
C ASP A 42 -11.58 -10.47 -3.99
N ALA A 43 -10.61 -11.20 -3.42
CA ALA A 43 -10.63 -11.58 -2.02
C ALA A 43 -10.57 -10.35 -1.09
N TYR A 44 -9.71 -9.38 -1.38
CA TYR A 44 -9.65 -8.12 -0.61
C TYR A 44 -10.96 -7.32 -0.73
N ARG A 45 -11.58 -7.30 -1.90
CA ARG A 45 -12.88 -6.65 -2.07
C ARG A 45 -13.98 -7.32 -1.23
N ARG A 46 -13.96 -8.65 -1.17
CA ARG A 46 -14.90 -9.38 -0.29
C ARG A 46 -14.66 -9.08 1.18
N ALA A 47 -13.39 -9.01 1.59
CA ALA A 47 -13.06 -8.60 2.95
C ALA A 47 -13.65 -7.21 3.28
N LEU A 48 -13.52 -6.25 2.35
CA LEU A 48 -14.02 -4.89 2.52
C LEU A 48 -15.55 -4.77 2.44
N GLU A 49 -16.22 -5.67 1.73
CA GLU A 49 -17.69 -5.76 1.75
C GLU A 49 -18.20 -6.17 3.14
N LEU A 50 -17.45 -7.03 3.84
CA LEU A 50 -17.79 -7.51 5.18
C LEU A 50 -17.30 -6.56 6.28
N ASP A 51 -16.17 -5.90 6.09
CA ASP A 51 -15.61 -4.89 6.98
C ASP A 51 -14.97 -3.77 6.18
N ALA A 52 -15.72 -2.71 5.93
CA ALA A 52 -15.26 -1.54 5.18
C ALA A 52 -14.16 -0.75 5.91
N HIS A 53 -13.92 -1.04 7.19
CA HIS A 53 -12.92 -0.38 8.05
C HIS A 53 -11.61 -1.15 8.16
N HIS A 54 -11.45 -2.23 7.40
CA HIS A 54 -10.24 -3.05 7.42
C HIS A 54 -9.08 -2.32 6.71
N ALA A 55 -8.25 -1.62 7.48
CA ALA A 55 -7.18 -0.77 6.94
C ALA A 55 -6.20 -1.55 6.07
N ASP A 56 -5.72 -2.71 6.52
CA ASP A 56 -4.76 -3.51 5.77
C ASP A 56 -5.33 -4.03 4.45
N ALA A 57 -6.61 -4.39 4.40
CA ALA A 57 -7.26 -4.78 3.15
C ALA A 57 -7.31 -3.62 2.14
N HIS A 58 -7.60 -2.40 2.60
CA HIS A 58 -7.51 -1.21 1.76
C HIS A 58 -6.11 -0.99 1.21
N VAL A 59 -5.07 -1.12 2.05
CA VAL A 59 -3.67 -0.94 1.62
C VAL A 59 -3.29 -1.97 0.56
N ASN A 60 -3.59 -3.23 0.79
CA ASN A 60 -3.21 -4.31 -0.13
C ASN A 60 -3.99 -4.24 -1.45
N LEU A 61 -5.29 -3.94 -1.39
CA LEU A 61 -6.08 -3.69 -2.60
C LEU A 61 -5.54 -2.48 -3.37
N GLY A 62 -5.23 -1.39 -2.68
CA GLY A 62 -4.63 -0.21 -3.27
C GLY A 62 -3.33 -0.52 -4.00
N ARG A 63 -2.46 -1.31 -3.39
CA ARG A 63 -1.19 -1.71 -4.00
C ARG A 63 -1.41 -2.53 -5.27
N LEU A 64 -2.31 -3.50 -5.26
CA LEU A 64 -2.63 -4.28 -6.46
C LEU A 64 -3.23 -3.43 -7.58
N LEU A 65 -4.09 -2.48 -7.23
CA LEU A 65 -4.65 -1.53 -8.20
C LEU A 65 -3.57 -0.62 -8.79
N HIS A 66 -2.63 -0.16 -7.96
CA HIS A 66 -1.51 0.66 -8.39
C HIS A 66 -0.62 -0.09 -9.40
N GLU A 67 -0.30 -1.35 -9.11
CA GLU A 67 0.48 -2.20 -10.00
C GLU A 67 -0.20 -2.40 -11.36
N GLN A 68 -1.52 -2.30 -11.42
CA GLN A 68 -2.31 -2.38 -12.66
C GLN A 68 -2.46 -1.02 -13.38
N GLY A 69 -1.88 0.04 -12.82
CA GLY A 69 -1.98 1.38 -13.38
C GLY A 69 -3.25 2.15 -12.99
N LEU A 70 -4.07 1.60 -12.09
CA LEU A 70 -5.29 2.25 -11.59
C LEU A 70 -4.96 3.13 -10.38
N VAL A 71 -4.17 4.17 -10.62
CA VAL A 71 -3.50 4.96 -9.57
C VAL A 71 -4.49 5.78 -8.74
N GLU A 72 -5.52 6.37 -9.36
CA GLU A 72 -6.54 7.14 -8.65
C GLU A 72 -7.37 6.25 -7.72
N GLU A 73 -7.69 5.02 -8.15
CA GLU A 73 -8.38 4.08 -7.28
C GLU A 73 -7.49 3.65 -6.11
N ALA A 74 -6.19 3.42 -6.38
CA ALA A 74 -5.21 3.11 -5.35
C ALA A 74 -5.13 4.23 -4.31
N GLU A 75 -5.05 5.48 -4.75
CA GLU A 75 -5.04 6.65 -3.87
C GLU A 75 -6.25 6.64 -2.93
N ARG A 76 -7.44 6.39 -3.45
CA ARG A 76 -8.66 6.34 -2.63
C ARG A 76 -8.58 5.29 -1.54
N HIS A 77 -8.08 4.09 -1.86
CA HIS A 77 -7.93 3.02 -0.89
C HIS A 77 -6.89 3.34 0.18
N TYR A 78 -5.74 3.95 -0.19
CA TYR A 78 -4.74 4.39 0.78
C TYR A 78 -5.30 5.44 1.73
N ARG A 79 -6.10 6.38 1.21
CA ARG A 79 -6.74 7.41 2.05
C ARG A 79 -7.78 6.81 2.99
N LEU A 80 -8.55 5.81 2.54
CA LEU A 80 -9.49 5.08 3.40
C LEU A 80 -8.75 4.32 4.51
N ALA A 81 -7.63 3.69 4.19
CA ALA A 81 -6.79 3.04 5.20
C ALA A 81 -6.31 4.04 6.26
N LEU A 82 -5.85 5.21 5.85
CA LEU A 82 -5.36 6.25 6.77
C LEU A 82 -6.48 6.90 7.58
N ARG A 83 -7.71 6.89 7.08
CA ARG A 83 -8.86 7.33 7.85
C ARG A 83 -9.14 6.39 9.03
N GLU A 84 -8.98 5.09 8.81
CA GLU A 84 -9.19 4.07 9.84
C GLU A 84 -8.00 3.96 10.80
N ASP A 85 -6.79 4.06 10.27
CA ASP A 85 -5.54 4.01 11.02
C ASP A 85 -4.61 5.14 10.55
N PRO A 86 -4.68 6.32 11.19
CA PRO A 86 -3.83 7.46 10.82
C PRO A 86 -2.33 7.19 10.96
N ASP A 87 -1.94 6.20 11.75
CA ASP A 87 -0.55 5.81 12.00
C ASP A 87 -0.09 4.63 11.13
N HIS A 88 -0.82 4.33 10.07
CA HIS A 88 -0.44 3.27 9.14
C HIS A 88 0.67 3.74 8.20
N ALA A 89 1.92 3.52 8.60
CA ALA A 89 3.09 4.03 7.87
C ALA A 89 3.15 3.52 6.42
N THR A 90 2.83 2.25 6.19
CA THR A 90 2.80 1.67 4.83
C THR A 90 1.75 2.34 3.95
N ALA A 91 0.56 2.60 4.47
CA ALA A 91 -0.48 3.31 3.72
C ALA A 91 -0.02 4.72 3.32
N ALA A 92 0.58 5.46 4.25
CA ALA A 92 1.10 6.80 3.99
C ALA A 92 2.24 6.78 2.96
N PHE A 93 3.16 5.82 3.07
CA PHE A 93 4.25 5.65 2.11
C PHE A 93 3.71 5.33 0.71
N ASN A 94 2.80 4.38 0.59
CA ASN A 94 2.20 4.01 -0.69
C ASN A 94 1.38 5.15 -1.30
N LEU A 95 0.69 5.93 -0.45
CA LEU A 95 0.00 7.14 -0.88
C LEU A 95 0.98 8.14 -1.49
N GLY A 96 2.15 8.32 -0.87
CA GLY A 96 3.20 9.18 -1.41
C GLY A 96 3.62 8.76 -2.82
N ILE A 97 3.82 7.46 -3.05
CA ILE A 97 4.17 6.94 -4.38
C ILE A 97 3.04 7.21 -5.38
N ALA A 98 1.80 6.94 -5.00
CA ALA A 98 0.65 7.18 -5.87
C ALA A 98 0.52 8.67 -6.24
N LEU A 99 0.74 9.57 -5.29
CA LEU A 99 0.68 11.01 -5.52
C LEU A 99 1.83 11.50 -6.42
N GLU A 100 3.02 10.90 -6.33
CA GLU A 100 4.08 11.17 -7.31
C GLU A 100 3.64 10.75 -8.72
N ASP A 101 3.07 9.58 -8.87
CA ASP A 101 2.60 9.08 -10.18
C ASP A 101 1.47 9.94 -10.77
N LEU A 102 0.71 10.61 -9.90
CA LEU A 102 -0.33 11.57 -10.29
C LEU A 102 0.21 13.02 -10.48
N ASP A 103 1.52 13.19 -10.43
CA ASP A 103 2.21 14.50 -10.52
C ASP A 103 1.71 15.52 -9.50
N GLN A 104 1.56 15.05 -8.25
CA GLN A 104 1.18 15.89 -7.11
C GLN A 104 2.32 15.89 -6.06
N PRO A 105 3.46 16.55 -6.35
CA PRO A 105 4.66 16.43 -5.52
C PRO A 105 4.50 17.02 -4.10
N ALA A 106 3.75 18.11 -3.95
CA ALA A 106 3.53 18.72 -2.64
C ALA A 106 2.74 17.78 -1.71
N ASP A 107 1.69 17.15 -2.24
CA ASP A 107 0.88 16.20 -1.48
C ASP A 107 1.67 14.91 -1.19
N ALA A 108 2.50 14.48 -2.14
CA ALA A 108 3.39 13.33 -1.95
C ALA A 108 4.38 13.57 -0.81
N ILE A 109 4.98 14.77 -0.72
CA ILE A 109 5.87 15.14 0.38
C ILE A 109 5.14 15.02 1.73
N GLU A 110 3.92 15.51 1.82
CA GLU A 110 3.12 15.41 3.05
C GLU A 110 2.85 13.95 3.43
N ALA A 111 2.52 13.11 2.45
CA ALA A 111 2.28 11.69 2.69
C ALA A 111 3.55 10.97 3.19
N TYR A 112 4.70 11.21 2.59
CA TYR A 112 5.97 10.66 3.06
C TYR A 112 6.34 11.18 4.45
N ARG A 113 6.08 12.45 4.73
CA ARG A 113 6.32 13.00 6.07
C ARG A 113 5.43 12.33 7.12
N ALA A 114 4.18 12.05 6.79
CA ALA A 114 3.28 11.31 7.67
C ALA A 114 3.80 9.89 7.95
N ALA A 115 4.28 9.20 6.91
CA ALA A 115 4.90 7.88 7.07
C ALA A 115 6.12 7.94 7.99
N LEU A 116 6.97 8.94 7.82
CA LEU A 116 8.19 9.13 8.63
C LEU A 116 7.90 9.58 10.06
N ALA A 117 6.78 10.25 10.30
CA ALA A 117 6.35 10.60 11.66
C ALA A 117 6.02 9.35 12.48
N THR A 118 5.48 8.32 11.82
CA THR A 118 5.15 7.04 12.45
C THR A 118 6.35 6.10 12.48
N ASP A 119 7.08 5.99 11.36
CA ASP A 119 8.28 5.16 11.25
C ASP A 119 9.45 5.97 10.68
N PRO A 120 10.28 6.60 11.54
CA PRO A 120 11.42 7.41 11.08
C PRO A 120 12.52 6.61 10.40
N ARG A 121 12.47 5.28 10.44
CA ARG A 121 13.48 4.39 9.85
C ARG A 121 13.12 3.88 8.46
N LEU A 122 12.06 4.37 7.85
CA LEU A 122 11.70 4.07 6.46
C LEU A 122 12.70 4.75 5.52
N ALA A 123 13.77 4.04 5.17
CA ALA A 123 14.86 4.56 4.34
C ALA A 123 14.33 5.07 2.99
N ASP A 124 13.47 4.29 2.33
CA ASP A 124 12.91 4.66 1.03
C ASP A 124 12.08 5.94 1.09
N ALA A 125 11.38 6.20 2.20
CA ALA A 125 10.62 7.44 2.38
C ALA A 125 11.56 8.65 2.48
N HIS A 126 12.68 8.52 3.20
CA HIS A 126 13.69 9.58 3.25
C HIS A 126 14.27 9.86 1.87
N TYR A 127 14.59 8.82 1.09
CA TYR A 127 15.10 8.97 -0.26
C TYR A 127 14.08 9.66 -1.18
N ASN A 128 12.85 9.20 -1.16
CA ASN A 128 11.78 9.73 -2.02
C ASN A 128 11.45 11.19 -1.69
N VAL A 129 11.35 11.53 -0.41
CA VAL A 129 11.06 12.92 -0.02
C VAL A 129 12.23 13.85 -0.35
N ALA A 130 13.47 13.34 -0.23
CA ALA A 130 14.66 14.12 -0.61
C ALA A 130 14.64 14.48 -2.09
N ARG A 131 14.35 13.52 -2.96
CA ARG A 131 14.20 13.79 -4.41
C ARG A 131 13.16 14.87 -4.69
N LEU A 132 12.02 14.80 -4.00
CA LEU A 132 10.95 15.78 -4.19
C LEU A 132 11.34 17.16 -3.67
N TYR A 133 12.02 17.25 -2.52
CA TYR A 133 12.53 18.52 -2.01
C TYR A 133 13.55 19.15 -2.96
N GLU A 134 14.45 18.35 -3.54
CA GLU A 134 15.40 18.84 -4.53
C GLU A 134 14.66 19.41 -5.76
N ARG A 135 13.66 18.67 -6.25
CA ARG A 135 12.86 19.06 -7.40
C ARG A 135 12.17 20.41 -7.19
N ILE A 136 11.72 20.72 -5.98
CA ILE A 136 11.06 22.00 -5.67
C ILE A 136 12.03 23.07 -5.14
N GLY A 137 13.34 22.81 -5.18
CA GLY A 137 14.37 23.77 -4.80
C GLY A 137 14.69 23.87 -3.32
N LYS A 138 14.17 22.98 -2.49
CA LYS A 138 14.47 22.92 -1.04
C LYS A 138 15.68 22.05 -0.77
N LYS A 139 16.86 22.52 -1.17
CA LYS A 139 18.13 21.75 -1.11
C LYS A 139 18.54 21.35 0.29
N ALA A 140 18.36 22.23 1.27
CA ALA A 140 18.74 21.93 2.67
C ALA A 140 17.90 20.77 3.24
N ALA A 141 16.59 20.78 2.99
CA ALA A 141 15.71 19.69 3.39
C ALA A 141 16.07 18.37 2.68
N ALA A 142 16.36 18.44 1.38
CA ALA A 142 16.80 17.28 0.60
C ALA A 142 18.07 16.67 1.19
N LEU A 143 19.08 17.47 1.50
CA LEU A 143 20.34 16.99 2.08
C LEU A 143 20.15 16.35 3.46
N ARG A 144 19.26 16.92 4.30
CA ARG A 144 18.95 16.32 5.61
C ARG A 144 18.40 14.90 5.46
N HIS A 145 17.43 14.72 4.57
CA HIS A 145 16.83 13.39 4.34
C HIS A 145 17.79 12.41 3.67
N LEU A 146 18.61 12.85 2.73
CA LEU A 146 19.65 12.01 2.13
C LEU A 146 20.70 11.57 3.16
N SER A 147 21.06 12.44 4.08
CA SER A 147 21.97 12.10 5.16
C SER A 147 21.41 10.97 6.05
N ILE A 148 20.11 11.08 6.39
CA ILE A 148 19.43 10.05 7.18
C ILE A 148 19.34 8.74 6.38
N TYR A 149 18.98 8.83 5.11
CA TYR A 149 18.93 7.65 4.21
C TYR A 149 20.25 6.90 4.22
N ARG A 150 21.36 7.60 4.02
CA ARG A 150 22.70 6.99 4.01
C ARG A 150 23.04 6.28 5.32
N ARG A 151 22.67 6.85 6.45
CA ARG A 151 22.88 6.22 7.75
C ARG A 151 22.07 4.96 7.94
N LEU A 152 20.83 4.94 7.38
CA LEU A 152 19.93 3.79 7.51
C LEU A 152 20.35 2.61 6.62
N VAL A 153 20.90 2.86 5.44
CA VAL A 153 21.26 1.81 4.47
C VAL A 153 22.75 1.49 4.43
N GLY A 154 23.59 2.35 4.95
CA GLY A 154 25.02 2.18 5.04
C GLY A 154 25.44 1.55 6.32
#